data_e5f5ff6344191244af4a3ca9f892262e
#
_entry.id   e5f5ff6344191244af4a3ca9f892262e
#
_cell.length_a   1.000
_cell.length_b   1.000
_cell.length_c   1.000
_cell.angle_alpha   90.00
_cell.angle_beta   90.00
_cell.angle_gamma   90.00
#
_symmetry.space_group_name_H-M   'P 1'
#
loop_
_entity.id
_entity.type
_entity.pdbx_description
1 polymer ?
#
loop_
_entity_poly.entity_id
_entity_poly.type
_entity_poly.pdbx_seq_one_letter_code
_entity_poly.pdbx_strand_id
1 'polypeptide(L)'
;RVLLDGASFFLQEGEKVGIIGINGTGKSTLLKLAAGLEEPDTGSCTKANHVVIRYLPQTPEFDDSCTVWEHVEKKISESTQWDMEGEAKSMLQTLGIVRLEQKISELSGGQRKRLALAEILMQPCDILVLDEPTNHLDHAMAAWLEDYLKRWRGSLIMVTHDRYFLDSVSNRIVEIDKGKIYSYDTNYSGFLELKAQREEMEAATERKRQSILRVELEWVKRGARARSTKQKARLERYEEMKNQHGPQSDGQVSMSSITTRMGNTTIEIDGISKSYGGHTFIRDFSYIFLKNDRVGFVGTNGCGKTTLMKLLAGREEPDSGSIKVGQTIRIGYYSQEIETSKEAGIAYMDPKMRVIDYIRETAEFVRTEDGLISASAMLERFLFPPQAQYSLIGKLSGGERRRLNLLRVLMESPNVLILDEPTNDLDISTLTILEDYLDHYQGIVIVVSHDRYFLDRTVNRIFAFEAGGVLRQYEGGYTDYALKAGESAQCNLSVQDGIISSAAGGTEGADTDSEAGGRAAYENYRANRERKLKFSYKEKQEYETIEQDILDLEDKLESLDAEMAANATNSKRLSELAAEREQTEADLEHKMERWEYLEELAEKIHAQG
;
A
#
# COMPACT_ATOMS: atom_id res chain seq x y z
N ARG A 1 22.82 15.20 7.26
CA ARG A 1 21.72 14.97 6.31
C ARG A 1 20.57 15.88 6.70
N VAL A 2 20.09 16.71 5.78
CA VAL A 2 18.88 17.51 5.98
C VAL A 2 17.67 16.58 5.82
N LEU A 3 16.80 16.54 6.83
CA LEU A 3 15.58 15.72 6.82
C LEU A 3 14.36 16.56 6.41
N LEU A 4 14.24 17.75 6.99
CA LEU A 4 13.17 18.71 6.70
C LEU A 4 13.82 20.06 6.42
N ASP A 5 13.46 20.73 5.31
CA ASP A 5 14.02 22.01 4.90
C ASP A 5 12.91 23.04 4.66
N GLY A 6 12.84 24.07 5.52
CA GLY A 6 11.81 25.09 5.47
C GLY A 6 10.38 24.55 5.58
N ALA A 7 10.20 23.41 6.24
CA ALA A 7 8.93 22.71 6.34
C ALA A 7 8.02 23.37 7.39
N SER A 8 6.76 23.61 7.01
CA SER A 8 5.73 24.10 7.92
C SER A 8 4.62 23.06 8.07
N PHE A 9 4.29 22.71 9.30
CA PHE A 9 3.23 21.77 9.64
C PHE A 9 2.34 22.37 10.74
N PHE A 10 1.05 22.22 10.62
CA PHE A 10 0.08 22.63 11.65
C PHE A 10 -1.01 21.56 11.79
N LEU A 11 -1.59 21.48 12.99
CA LEU A 11 -2.66 20.56 13.33
C LEU A 11 -3.82 21.36 13.93
N GLN A 12 -5.02 21.14 13.43
CA GLN A 12 -6.24 21.73 13.98
C GLN A 12 -6.94 20.75 14.93
N GLU A 13 -7.84 21.29 15.75
CA GLU A 13 -8.64 20.46 16.66
C GLU A 13 -9.55 19.50 15.89
N GLY A 14 -9.50 18.22 16.27
CA GLY A 14 -10.28 17.15 15.62
C GLY A 14 -9.73 16.65 14.29
N GLU A 15 -8.62 17.20 13.78
CA GLU A 15 -7.98 16.66 12.59
C GLU A 15 -7.33 15.30 12.84
N LYS A 16 -7.42 14.42 11.83
CA LYS A 16 -6.77 13.11 11.79
C LYS A 16 -5.82 13.07 10.61
N VAL A 17 -4.54 13.30 10.90
CA VAL A 17 -3.49 13.46 9.89
C VAL A 17 -2.72 12.17 9.72
N GLY A 18 -2.71 11.64 8.50
CA GLY A 18 -1.82 10.55 8.08
C GLY A 18 -0.54 11.10 7.47
N ILE A 19 0.64 10.72 8.00
CA ILE A 19 1.93 11.12 7.45
C ILE A 19 2.49 9.97 6.62
N ILE A 20 2.84 10.26 5.36
CA ILE A 20 3.42 9.31 4.42
C ILE A 20 4.74 9.83 3.85
N GLY A 21 5.54 8.93 3.30
CA GLY A 21 6.84 9.23 2.67
C GLY A 21 7.78 8.04 2.73
N ILE A 22 8.85 8.11 1.97
CA ILE A 22 9.88 7.05 1.89
C ILE A 22 10.55 6.85 3.25
N ASN A 23 11.03 5.64 3.54
CA ASN A 23 11.74 5.37 4.78
C ASN A 23 13.04 6.20 4.86
N GLY A 24 13.27 6.81 6.04
CA GLY A 24 14.42 7.69 6.29
C GLY A 24 14.24 9.14 5.82
N THR A 25 13.03 9.57 5.41
CA THR A 25 12.73 10.99 5.07
C THR A 25 12.46 11.88 6.26
N GLY A 26 12.38 11.33 7.48
CA GLY A 26 12.16 12.11 8.70
C GLY A 26 10.75 12.03 9.28
N LYS A 27 9.93 11.03 8.91
CA LYS A 27 8.56 10.82 9.45
C LYS A 27 8.55 10.76 10.97
N SER A 28 9.31 9.83 11.56
CA SER A 28 9.39 9.68 13.03
C SER A 28 10.03 10.88 13.71
N THR A 29 10.94 11.60 13.03
CA THR A 29 11.49 12.87 13.53
C THR A 29 10.42 13.94 13.60
N LEU A 30 9.57 14.07 12.55
CA LEU A 30 8.43 14.99 12.58
C LEU A 30 7.45 14.65 13.70
N LEU A 31 7.16 13.36 13.94
CA LEU A 31 6.32 12.93 15.07
C LEU A 31 6.92 13.33 16.42
N LYS A 32 8.22 13.14 16.62
CA LYS A 32 8.90 13.50 17.86
C LYS A 32 8.97 15.01 18.09
N LEU A 33 9.16 15.80 17.02
CA LEU A 33 9.07 17.26 17.06
C LEU A 33 7.65 17.70 17.44
N ALA A 34 6.61 17.11 16.84
CA ALA A 34 5.21 17.39 17.17
C ALA A 34 4.85 16.99 18.61
N ALA A 35 5.42 15.90 19.10
CA ALA A 35 5.26 15.45 20.49
C ALA A 35 6.07 16.29 21.50
N GLY A 36 6.99 17.15 21.03
CA GLY A 36 7.88 17.93 21.90
C GLY A 36 8.98 17.13 22.56
N LEU A 37 9.36 15.97 21.99
CA LEU A 37 10.43 15.10 22.46
C LEU A 37 11.79 15.48 21.87
N GLU A 38 11.80 16.13 20.74
CA GLU A 38 13.00 16.66 20.06
C GLU A 38 12.76 18.15 19.74
N GLU A 39 13.84 18.92 19.67
CA GLU A 39 13.79 20.32 19.23
C GLU A 39 14.31 20.45 17.79
N PRO A 40 13.73 21.35 16.97
CA PRO A 40 14.26 21.56 15.62
C PRO A 40 15.59 22.30 15.66
N ASP A 41 16.50 21.99 14.73
CA ASP A 41 17.79 22.70 14.58
C ASP A 41 17.59 24.20 14.28
N THR A 42 16.55 24.52 13.49
CA THR A 42 16.14 25.89 13.15
C THR A 42 14.61 25.97 13.12
N GLY A 43 14.05 27.12 13.46
CA GLY A 43 12.61 27.32 13.52
C GLY A 43 12.06 27.15 14.94
N SER A 44 10.74 26.96 15.06
CA SER A 44 10.08 26.81 16.36
C SER A 44 8.89 25.86 16.25
N CYS A 45 8.68 25.09 17.30
CA CYS A 45 7.48 24.27 17.47
C CYS A 45 6.66 24.89 18.62
N THR A 46 5.43 25.29 18.33
CA THR A 46 4.53 25.91 19.32
C THR A 46 3.32 25.02 19.54
N LYS A 47 2.93 24.81 20.78
CA LYS A 47 1.70 24.11 21.16
C LYS A 47 0.79 25.04 21.97
N ALA A 48 -0.50 24.83 21.88
CA ALA A 48 -1.46 25.55 22.72
C ALA A 48 -1.29 25.17 24.19
N ASN A 49 -1.63 26.11 25.09
CA ASN A 49 -1.56 25.87 26.53
C ASN A 49 -2.53 24.77 26.94
N HIS A 50 -2.10 23.94 27.91
CA HIS A 50 -2.88 22.83 28.50
C HIS A 50 -3.19 21.64 27.56
N VAL A 51 -2.64 21.59 26.34
CA VAL A 51 -2.81 20.44 25.44
C VAL A 51 -1.96 19.26 25.92
N VAL A 52 -2.61 18.13 26.12
CA VAL A 52 -1.97 16.86 26.50
C VAL A 52 -1.71 16.04 25.24
N ILE A 53 -0.43 15.77 24.96
CA ILE A 53 0.01 14.98 23.82
C ILE A 53 0.50 13.62 24.34
N ARG A 54 0.07 12.53 23.69
CA ARG A 54 0.57 11.17 23.95
C ARG A 54 1.23 10.63 22.68
N TYR A 55 2.38 10.00 22.85
CA TYR A 55 3.20 9.51 21.75
C TYR A 55 3.47 8.00 21.87
N LEU A 56 3.10 7.24 20.84
CA LEU A 56 3.46 5.84 20.68
C LEU A 56 4.73 5.74 19.83
N PRO A 57 5.89 5.35 20.41
CA PRO A 57 7.12 5.15 19.65
C PRO A 57 7.08 3.85 18.85
N GLN A 58 7.86 3.79 17.77
CA GLN A 58 8.02 2.58 16.97
C GLN A 58 8.54 1.40 17.82
N THR A 59 9.45 1.66 18.76
CA THR A 59 9.98 0.67 19.70
C THR A 59 9.75 1.18 21.13
N PRO A 60 8.73 0.66 21.85
CA PRO A 60 8.47 1.06 23.22
C PRO A 60 9.47 0.44 24.20
N GLU A 61 9.87 1.22 25.18
CA GLU A 61 10.76 0.80 26.28
C GLU A 61 9.93 0.57 27.55
N PHE A 62 10.16 -0.54 28.23
CA PHE A 62 9.48 -0.93 29.45
C PHE A 62 10.47 -1.33 30.54
N ASP A 63 10.02 -1.28 31.77
CA ASP A 63 10.72 -1.92 32.89
C ASP A 63 10.45 -3.44 32.84
N ASP A 64 11.46 -4.18 32.44
CA ASP A 64 11.39 -5.63 32.28
C ASP A 64 11.20 -6.41 33.60
N SER A 65 11.30 -5.74 34.77
CA SER A 65 11.15 -6.36 36.09
C SER A 65 9.71 -6.54 36.54
N CYS A 66 8.79 -5.72 35.99
CA CYS A 66 7.37 -5.70 36.36
C CYS A 66 6.52 -6.72 35.58
N THR A 67 5.38 -7.11 36.13
CA THR A 67 4.34 -7.81 35.40
C THR A 67 3.53 -6.84 34.53
N VAL A 68 2.81 -7.37 33.54
CA VAL A 68 1.93 -6.55 32.68
C VAL A 68 0.93 -5.78 33.51
N TRP A 69 0.30 -6.43 34.51
CA TRP A 69 -0.73 -5.80 35.33
C TRP A 69 -0.15 -4.73 36.26
N GLU A 70 0.97 -5.01 36.95
CA GLU A 70 1.64 -4.02 37.80
C GLU A 70 2.02 -2.74 37.04
N HIS A 71 2.46 -2.90 35.79
CA HIS A 71 2.81 -1.76 34.94
C HIS A 71 1.57 -0.92 34.60
N VAL A 72 0.49 -1.57 34.16
CA VAL A 72 -0.76 -0.89 33.79
C VAL A 72 -1.43 -0.25 35.02
N GLU A 73 -1.50 -0.94 36.15
CA GLU A 73 -2.05 -0.44 37.39
C GLU A 73 -1.30 0.82 37.89
N LYS A 74 0.03 0.82 37.81
CA LYS A 74 0.82 2.00 38.12
C LYS A 74 0.46 3.20 37.24
N LYS A 75 0.25 2.98 35.94
CA LYS A 75 -0.11 4.03 34.99
C LYS A 75 -1.54 4.53 35.18
N ILE A 76 -2.48 3.66 35.54
CA ILE A 76 -3.85 4.05 35.88
C ILE A 76 -3.88 4.88 37.17
N SER A 77 -3.11 4.49 38.19
CA SER A 77 -3.04 5.21 39.46
C SER A 77 -2.40 6.59 39.35
N GLU A 78 -1.48 6.78 38.41
CA GLU A 78 -0.90 8.10 38.09
C GLU A 78 -1.93 9.04 37.41
N SER A 79 -2.92 8.50 36.67
CA SER A 79 -4.00 9.25 36.05
C SER A 79 -5.23 9.29 36.94
N THR A 80 -5.38 10.23 37.79
CA THR A 80 -6.36 10.47 38.88
C THR A 80 -7.86 10.26 38.56
N GLN A 81 -8.29 9.34 37.71
CA GLN A 81 -9.68 9.10 37.35
C GLN A 81 -10.06 7.61 37.41
N TRP A 82 -10.90 7.31 38.41
CA TRP A 82 -11.98 6.32 38.48
C TRP A 82 -11.82 4.96 37.78
N ASP A 83 -12.00 3.90 38.56
CA ASP A 83 -12.38 2.49 38.21
C ASP A 83 -12.28 2.07 36.73
N MET A 84 -11.12 2.33 36.11
CA MET A 84 -10.82 1.92 34.74
C MET A 84 -10.27 0.49 34.64
N GLU A 85 -10.29 -0.26 35.76
CA GLU A 85 -9.73 -1.61 35.81
C GLU A 85 -10.43 -2.56 34.83
N GLY A 86 -11.75 -2.48 34.75
CA GLY A 86 -12.56 -3.28 33.82
C GLY A 86 -12.31 -2.92 32.36
N GLU A 87 -12.22 -1.64 32.04
CA GLU A 87 -11.94 -1.16 30.70
C GLU A 87 -10.51 -1.52 30.27
N ALA A 88 -9.54 -1.37 31.17
CA ALA A 88 -8.15 -1.73 30.91
C ALA A 88 -7.99 -3.22 30.62
N LYS A 89 -8.61 -4.09 31.44
CA LYS A 89 -8.62 -5.54 31.21
C LYS A 89 -9.27 -5.91 29.89
N SER A 90 -10.41 -5.29 29.57
CA SER A 90 -11.10 -5.50 28.28
C SER A 90 -10.25 -5.08 27.09
N MET A 91 -9.59 -3.92 27.15
CA MET A 91 -8.71 -3.42 26.09
C MET A 91 -7.48 -4.31 25.91
N LEU A 92 -6.82 -4.72 27.00
CA LEU A 92 -5.69 -5.65 26.94
C LEU A 92 -6.09 -6.99 26.32
N GLN A 93 -7.25 -7.52 26.69
CA GLN A 93 -7.78 -8.76 26.14
C GLN A 93 -8.09 -8.63 24.64
N THR A 94 -8.68 -7.52 24.22
CA THR A 94 -8.96 -7.22 22.80
C THR A 94 -7.66 -7.14 21.99
N LEU A 95 -6.61 -6.58 22.57
CA LEU A 95 -5.27 -6.53 21.96
C LEU A 95 -4.46 -7.83 22.14
N GLY A 96 -5.11 -8.91 22.59
CA GLY A 96 -4.52 -10.25 22.68
C GLY A 96 -3.50 -10.42 23.79
N ILE A 97 -3.56 -9.60 24.85
CA ILE A 97 -2.76 -9.73 26.06
C ILE A 97 -3.63 -10.37 27.14
N VAL A 98 -3.63 -11.70 27.19
CA VAL A 98 -4.53 -12.47 28.06
C VAL A 98 -3.88 -12.75 29.43
N ARG A 99 -2.55 -12.95 29.47
CA ARG A 99 -1.82 -13.30 30.69
C ARG A 99 -1.29 -12.04 31.37
N LEU A 100 -2.09 -11.46 32.25
CA LEU A 100 -1.75 -10.20 32.93
C LEU A 100 -0.65 -10.33 33.99
N GLU A 101 -0.46 -11.54 34.54
CA GLU A 101 0.58 -11.83 35.54
C GLU A 101 1.96 -12.16 34.91
N GLN A 102 2.03 -12.24 33.58
CA GLN A 102 3.26 -12.48 32.85
C GLN A 102 4.23 -11.29 32.99
N LYS A 103 5.53 -11.57 33.13
CA LYS A 103 6.55 -10.51 33.13
C LYS A 103 6.70 -9.88 31.77
N ILE A 104 6.95 -8.56 31.73
CA ILE A 104 7.15 -7.83 30.49
C ILE A 104 8.37 -8.35 29.72
N SER A 105 9.42 -8.85 30.42
CA SER A 105 10.59 -9.49 29.82
C SER A 105 10.27 -10.72 28.94
N GLU A 106 9.16 -11.42 29.24
CA GLU A 106 8.72 -12.61 28.50
C GLU A 106 7.85 -12.29 27.28
N LEU A 107 7.44 -11.02 27.13
CA LEU A 107 6.62 -10.59 26.00
C LEU A 107 7.43 -10.51 24.72
N SER A 108 6.85 -10.98 23.62
CA SER A 108 7.40 -10.74 22.27
C SER A 108 7.39 -9.25 21.92
N GLY A 109 8.22 -8.82 20.97
CA GLY A 109 8.24 -7.43 20.49
C GLY A 109 6.88 -6.91 20.07
N GLY A 110 6.08 -7.73 19.38
CA GLY A 110 4.71 -7.39 18.99
C GLY A 110 3.75 -7.26 20.19
N GLN A 111 3.90 -8.11 21.22
CA GLN A 111 3.11 -7.99 22.46
C GLN A 111 3.48 -6.73 23.24
N ARG A 112 4.77 -6.39 23.32
CA ARG A 112 5.23 -5.13 23.93
C ARG A 112 4.64 -3.91 23.23
N LYS A 113 4.59 -3.91 21.91
CA LYS A 113 4.00 -2.81 21.14
C LYS A 113 2.49 -2.68 21.38
N ARG A 114 1.77 -3.80 21.45
CA ARG A 114 0.34 -3.82 21.78
C ARG A 114 0.06 -3.36 23.22
N LEU A 115 0.94 -3.67 24.17
CA LEU A 115 0.87 -3.17 25.54
C LEU A 115 1.04 -1.64 25.57
N ALA A 116 2.04 -1.09 24.86
CA ALA A 116 2.23 0.36 24.75
C ALA A 116 1.05 1.05 24.10
N LEU A 117 0.46 0.46 23.06
CA LEU A 117 -0.75 0.98 22.43
C LEU A 117 -1.91 1.02 23.43
N ALA A 118 -2.16 -0.07 24.16
CA ALA A 118 -3.19 -0.11 25.21
C ALA A 118 -2.97 0.98 26.25
N GLU A 119 -1.73 1.13 26.76
CA GLU A 119 -1.37 2.14 27.75
C GLU A 119 -1.73 3.55 27.31
N ILE A 120 -1.40 3.88 26.06
CA ILE A 120 -1.64 5.22 25.51
C ILE A 120 -3.12 5.49 25.26
N LEU A 121 -3.87 4.50 24.78
CA LEU A 121 -5.30 4.63 24.51
C LEU A 121 -6.14 4.74 25.79
N MET A 122 -5.66 4.19 26.91
CA MET A 122 -6.32 4.31 28.23
C MET A 122 -6.12 5.68 28.89
N GLN A 123 -5.08 6.41 28.50
CA GLN A 123 -4.77 7.70 29.11
C GLN A 123 -5.51 8.85 28.40
N PRO A 124 -6.10 9.81 29.13
CA PRO A 124 -6.74 10.96 28.51
C PRO A 124 -5.70 11.82 27.77
N CYS A 125 -6.03 12.24 26.56
CA CYS A 125 -5.20 13.13 25.75
C CYS A 125 -6.04 13.90 24.74
N ASP A 126 -5.52 15.07 24.33
CA ASP A 126 -6.12 15.93 23.31
C ASP A 126 -5.53 15.59 21.92
N ILE A 127 -4.23 15.24 21.89
CA ILE A 127 -3.53 14.86 20.68
C ILE A 127 -2.87 13.49 20.88
N LEU A 128 -3.17 12.60 19.97
CA LEU A 128 -2.58 11.27 19.90
C LEU A 128 -1.59 11.20 18.73
N VAL A 129 -0.36 10.83 19.01
CA VAL A 129 0.72 10.69 18.01
C VAL A 129 1.14 9.23 17.94
N LEU A 130 0.91 8.58 16.81
CA LEU A 130 1.13 7.15 16.63
C LEU A 130 2.19 6.87 15.55
N ASP A 131 3.27 6.17 15.92
CA ASP A 131 4.30 5.73 14.98
C ASP A 131 4.14 4.23 14.67
N GLU A 132 3.63 3.91 13.47
CA GLU A 132 3.33 2.57 12.97
C GLU A 132 2.43 1.73 13.92
N PRO A 133 1.22 2.20 14.28
CA PRO A 133 0.37 1.52 15.25
C PRO A 133 -0.19 0.19 14.76
N THR A 134 -0.32 -0.01 13.44
CA THR A 134 -0.88 -1.22 12.81
C THR A 134 0.12 -2.36 12.70
N ASN A 135 1.43 -2.10 12.80
CA ASN A 135 2.44 -3.13 12.75
C ASN A 135 2.27 -4.14 13.89
N HIS A 136 2.33 -5.43 13.57
CA HIS A 136 2.13 -6.55 14.48
C HIS A 136 0.70 -6.72 15.03
N LEU A 137 -0.29 -5.99 14.51
CA LEU A 137 -1.69 -6.25 14.74
C LEU A 137 -2.21 -7.25 13.69
N ASP A 138 -3.08 -8.16 14.12
CA ASP A 138 -3.84 -8.95 13.16
C ASP A 138 -5.07 -8.16 12.64
N HIS A 139 -5.74 -8.69 11.64
CA HIS A 139 -6.87 -8.01 11.00
C HIS A 139 -8.00 -7.61 11.97
N ALA A 140 -8.28 -8.44 12.98
CA ALA A 140 -9.33 -8.16 13.95
C ALA A 140 -8.95 -7.00 14.87
N MET A 141 -7.69 -7.00 15.35
CA MET A 141 -7.15 -5.92 16.17
C MET A 141 -7.02 -4.61 15.39
N ALA A 142 -6.59 -4.66 14.13
CA ALA A 142 -6.49 -3.50 13.26
C ALA A 142 -7.88 -2.89 12.99
N ALA A 143 -8.90 -3.71 12.72
CA ALA A 143 -10.27 -3.26 12.53
C ALA A 143 -10.86 -2.63 13.82
N TRP A 144 -10.58 -3.21 14.98
CA TRP A 144 -10.97 -2.64 16.26
C TRP A 144 -10.32 -1.27 16.51
N LEU A 145 -9.00 -1.15 16.24
CA LEU A 145 -8.29 0.12 16.40
C LEU A 145 -8.82 1.19 15.44
N GLU A 146 -9.12 0.79 14.21
CA GLU A 146 -9.74 1.65 13.20
C GLU A 146 -11.07 2.23 13.70
N ASP A 147 -11.98 1.36 14.19
CA ASP A 147 -13.26 1.76 14.75
C ASP A 147 -13.10 2.66 15.99
N TYR A 148 -12.15 2.34 16.86
CA TYR A 148 -11.84 3.15 18.04
C TYR A 148 -11.40 4.57 17.64
N LEU A 149 -10.42 4.69 16.73
CA LEU A 149 -9.90 5.98 16.29
C LEU A 149 -10.90 6.78 15.46
N LYS A 150 -11.80 6.13 14.71
CA LYS A 150 -12.91 6.83 14.02
C LYS A 150 -13.84 7.53 14.99
N ARG A 151 -14.15 6.91 16.12
CA ARG A 151 -15.06 7.45 17.16
C ARG A 151 -14.37 8.45 18.07
N TRP A 152 -13.05 8.38 18.15
CA TRP A 152 -12.28 9.27 19.00
C TRP A 152 -12.33 10.72 18.49
N ARG A 153 -12.57 11.68 19.43
CA ARG A 153 -12.84 13.09 19.09
C ARG A 153 -11.61 13.99 19.13
N GLY A 154 -10.49 13.54 19.69
CA GLY A 154 -9.25 14.30 19.73
C GLY A 154 -8.54 14.38 18.38
N SER A 155 -7.45 15.12 18.32
CA SER A 155 -6.63 15.25 17.11
C SER A 155 -5.61 14.14 17.03
N LEU A 156 -5.46 13.54 15.84
CA LEU A 156 -4.57 12.41 15.59
C LEU A 156 -3.48 12.78 14.58
N ILE A 157 -2.25 12.40 14.90
CA ILE A 157 -1.15 12.37 13.94
C ILE A 157 -0.64 10.92 13.88
N MET A 158 -0.62 10.31 12.71
CA MET A 158 -0.14 8.94 12.59
C MET A 158 0.77 8.75 11.39
N VAL A 159 1.76 7.89 11.55
CA VAL A 159 2.53 7.29 10.47
C VAL A 159 2.12 5.84 10.39
N THR A 160 1.68 5.38 9.22
CA THR A 160 1.42 3.98 8.95
C THR A 160 1.59 3.67 7.47
N HIS A 161 1.90 2.42 7.17
CA HIS A 161 1.97 1.90 5.82
C HIS A 161 0.71 1.13 5.41
N ASP A 162 -0.25 0.97 6.33
CA ASP A 162 -1.57 0.39 6.05
C ASP A 162 -2.46 1.42 5.33
N ARG A 163 -2.67 1.20 4.04
CA ARG A 163 -3.41 2.09 3.15
C ARG A 163 -4.90 2.13 3.48
N TYR A 164 -5.49 0.99 3.84
CA TYR A 164 -6.89 0.91 4.28
C TYR A 164 -7.12 1.71 5.56
N PHE A 165 -6.18 1.56 6.50
CA PHE A 165 -6.24 2.30 7.75
C PHE A 165 -6.12 3.81 7.53
N LEU A 166 -5.19 4.24 6.65
CA LEU A 166 -5.08 5.65 6.26
C LEU A 166 -6.36 6.17 5.61
N ASP A 167 -6.91 5.42 4.64
CA ASP A 167 -8.11 5.83 3.91
C ASP A 167 -9.33 5.99 4.81
N SER A 168 -9.44 5.13 5.81
CA SER A 168 -10.58 4.99 6.68
C SER A 168 -10.56 5.95 7.88
N VAL A 169 -9.38 6.27 8.42
CA VAL A 169 -9.22 7.05 9.66
C VAL A 169 -8.80 8.49 9.38
N SER A 170 -7.96 8.74 8.37
CA SER A 170 -7.45 10.10 8.12
C SER A 170 -8.41 10.95 7.31
N ASN A 171 -8.47 12.24 7.65
CA ASN A 171 -9.16 13.27 6.88
C ASN A 171 -8.18 14.22 6.17
N ARG A 172 -6.89 14.10 6.45
CA ARG A 172 -5.81 14.86 5.83
C ARG A 172 -4.57 13.98 5.70
N ILE A 173 -3.94 14.03 4.54
CA ILE A 173 -2.68 13.34 4.27
C ILE A 173 -1.55 14.36 4.13
N VAL A 174 -0.42 14.06 4.75
CA VAL A 174 0.80 14.86 4.69
C VAL A 174 1.92 14.00 4.12
N GLU A 175 2.39 14.38 2.96
CA GLU A 175 3.51 13.71 2.29
C GLU A 175 4.83 14.41 2.60
N ILE A 176 5.84 13.67 3.03
CA ILE A 176 7.23 14.13 3.16
C ILE A 176 8.01 13.63 1.96
N ASP A 177 8.36 14.51 1.05
CA ASP A 177 9.18 14.22 -0.12
C ASP A 177 10.36 15.19 -0.24
N LYS A 178 11.56 14.63 -0.37
CA LYS A 178 12.82 15.38 -0.58
C LYS A 178 13.03 16.56 0.39
N GLY A 179 12.60 16.38 1.66
CA GLY A 179 12.72 17.38 2.72
C GLY A 179 11.61 18.43 2.75
N LYS A 180 10.65 18.39 1.82
CA LYS A 180 9.47 19.26 1.78
C LYS A 180 8.24 18.54 2.33
N ILE A 181 7.28 19.34 2.80
CA ILE A 181 5.99 18.85 3.28
C ILE A 181 4.91 19.29 2.29
N TYR A 182 4.12 18.34 1.81
CA TYR A 182 2.93 18.58 0.99
C TYR A 182 1.69 18.12 1.76
N SER A 183 0.68 18.97 1.83
CA SER A 183 -0.54 18.67 2.57
C SER A 183 -1.73 18.58 1.64
N TYR A 184 -2.55 17.54 1.84
CA TYR A 184 -3.74 17.24 1.06
C TYR A 184 -4.91 17.02 2.01
N ASP A 185 -5.93 17.86 1.91
CA ASP A 185 -7.13 17.80 2.76
C ASP A 185 -8.11 16.73 2.22
N THR A 186 -7.66 15.49 2.27
CA THR A 186 -8.40 14.32 1.75
C THR A 186 -7.91 13.03 2.43
N ASN A 187 -8.61 11.92 2.19
CA ASN A 187 -8.19 10.58 2.56
C ASN A 187 -7.09 10.05 1.62
N TYR A 188 -6.67 8.80 1.81
CA TYR A 188 -5.58 8.21 1.02
C TYR A 188 -5.92 8.05 -0.47
N SER A 189 -7.15 7.68 -0.80
CA SER A 189 -7.60 7.53 -2.20
C SER A 189 -7.55 8.87 -2.94
N GLY A 190 -8.12 9.93 -2.37
CA GLY A 190 -8.07 11.26 -2.96
C GLY A 190 -6.66 11.87 -3.01
N PHE A 191 -5.78 11.49 -2.05
CA PHE A 191 -4.36 11.86 -2.10
C PHE A 191 -3.67 11.32 -3.37
N LEU A 192 -3.94 10.07 -3.76
CA LEU A 192 -3.33 9.48 -4.96
C LEU A 192 -3.66 10.27 -6.22
N GLU A 193 -4.91 10.70 -6.36
CA GLU A 193 -5.37 11.52 -7.50
C GLU A 193 -4.67 12.89 -7.50
N LEU A 194 -4.68 13.59 -6.36
CA LEU A 194 -4.05 14.90 -6.24
C LEU A 194 -2.53 14.86 -6.40
N LYS A 195 -1.89 13.78 -5.95
CA LYS A 195 -0.46 13.55 -6.16
C LYS A 195 -0.15 13.37 -7.65
N ALA A 196 -0.90 12.54 -8.36
CA ALA A 196 -0.73 12.33 -9.79
C ALA A 196 -0.87 13.64 -10.57
N GLN A 197 -1.89 14.47 -10.26
CA GLN A 197 -2.06 15.79 -10.86
C GLN A 197 -0.88 16.72 -10.57
N ARG A 198 -0.36 16.74 -9.33
CA ARG A 198 0.82 17.54 -8.97
C ARG A 198 2.03 17.12 -9.78
N GLU A 199 2.33 15.83 -9.82
CA GLU A 199 3.47 15.28 -10.56
C GLU A 199 3.39 15.60 -12.05
N GLU A 200 2.21 15.53 -12.64
CA GLU A 200 1.97 15.90 -14.04
C GLU A 200 2.21 17.40 -14.29
N MET A 201 1.70 18.27 -13.41
CA MET A 201 1.96 19.72 -13.50
C MET A 201 3.43 20.05 -13.33
N GLU A 202 4.14 19.40 -12.39
CA GLU A 202 5.57 19.57 -12.19
C GLU A 202 6.36 19.11 -13.44
N ALA A 203 5.99 17.95 -14.01
CA ALA A 203 6.60 17.44 -15.24
C ALA A 203 6.35 18.34 -16.44
N ALA A 204 5.15 18.91 -16.58
CA ALA A 204 4.82 19.87 -17.64
C ALA A 204 5.62 21.18 -17.47
N THR A 205 5.73 21.68 -16.23
CA THR A 205 6.52 22.88 -15.92
C THR A 205 8.01 22.65 -16.22
N GLU A 206 8.55 21.48 -15.89
CA GLU A 206 9.93 21.13 -16.17
C GLU A 206 10.19 20.98 -17.67
N ARG A 207 9.30 20.34 -18.42
CA ARG A 207 9.35 20.28 -19.89
C ARG A 207 9.39 21.68 -20.50
N LYS A 208 8.54 22.60 -20.00
CA LYS A 208 8.53 24.00 -20.43
C LYS A 208 9.83 24.72 -20.07
N ARG A 209 10.35 24.53 -18.86
CA ARG A 209 11.64 25.07 -18.40
C ARG A 209 12.80 24.60 -19.29
N GLN A 210 12.87 23.29 -19.58
CA GLN A 210 13.90 22.70 -20.44
C GLN A 210 13.82 23.23 -21.88
N SER A 211 12.61 23.43 -22.40
CA SER A 211 12.41 24.06 -23.72
C SER A 211 12.96 25.49 -23.75
N ILE A 212 12.66 26.31 -22.73
CA ILE A 212 13.19 27.65 -22.59
C ILE A 212 14.73 27.64 -22.47
N LEU A 213 15.28 26.78 -21.61
CA LEU A 213 16.72 26.62 -21.43
C LEU A 213 17.43 26.26 -22.75
N ARG A 214 16.82 25.40 -23.57
CA ARG A 214 17.36 25.02 -24.88
C ARG A 214 17.45 26.24 -25.81
N VAL A 215 16.40 27.04 -25.87
CA VAL A 215 16.37 28.28 -26.68
C VAL A 215 17.38 29.31 -26.16
N GLU A 216 17.44 29.49 -24.84
CA GLU A 216 18.40 30.44 -24.24
C GLU A 216 19.85 29.96 -24.39
N LEU A 217 20.12 28.64 -24.33
CA LEU A 217 21.44 28.06 -24.58
C LEU A 217 21.91 28.32 -26.00
N GLU A 218 21.02 28.18 -26.99
CA GLU A 218 21.35 28.50 -28.37
C GLU A 218 21.69 29.99 -28.56
N TRP A 219 20.94 30.87 -27.87
CA TRP A 219 21.23 32.29 -27.86
C TRP A 219 22.59 32.60 -27.23
N VAL A 220 22.94 31.97 -26.11
CA VAL A 220 24.26 32.10 -25.46
C VAL A 220 25.37 31.59 -26.36
N LYS A 221 25.18 30.42 -27.04
CA LYS A 221 26.17 29.83 -27.97
C LYS A 221 26.46 30.72 -29.19
N ARG A 222 25.49 31.50 -29.66
CA ARG A 222 25.65 32.45 -30.78
C ARG A 222 26.51 33.68 -30.41
N GLY A 223 27.11 33.71 -29.23
CA GLY A 223 28.07 34.74 -28.84
C GLY A 223 27.43 36.02 -28.35
N ALA A 224 26.43 35.92 -27.49
CA ALA A 224 25.81 37.06 -26.82
C ALA A 224 26.87 37.88 -26.04
N ARG A 225 27.34 38.95 -26.65
CA ARG A 225 28.28 39.90 -26.00
C ARG A 225 27.47 40.73 -25.01
N ALA A 226 27.71 40.55 -23.71
CA ALA A 226 27.03 41.26 -22.61
C ALA A 226 27.37 42.77 -22.58
N ARG A 227 27.00 43.50 -23.63
CA ARG A 227 27.28 44.95 -23.73
C ARG A 227 26.10 45.83 -23.29
N SER A 228 24.90 45.25 -23.06
CA SER A 228 23.75 46.01 -22.60
C SER A 228 23.17 45.41 -21.30
N THR A 229 22.56 46.25 -20.46
CA THR A 229 21.92 45.85 -19.19
C THR A 229 20.85 44.77 -19.39
N LYS A 230 20.10 44.83 -20.52
CA LYS A 230 19.09 43.81 -20.88
C LYS A 230 19.72 42.45 -21.18
N GLN A 231 20.90 42.41 -21.79
CA GLN A 231 21.61 41.15 -22.09
C GLN A 231 22.21 40.54 -20.84
N LYS A 232 22.68 41.35 -19.87
CA LYS A 232 23.19 40.89 -18.59
C LYS A 232 22.05 40.26 -17.76
N ALA A 233 20.89 40.92 -17.64
CA ALA A 233 19.73 40.40 -16.95
C ALA A 233 19.18 39.09 -17.56
N ARG A 234 19.30 38.91 -18.90
CA ARG A 234 18.93 37.66 -19.58
C ARG A 234 19.91 36.53 -19.29
N LEU A 235 21.21 36.82 -19.23
CA LEU A 235 22.26 35.87 -18.83
C LEU A 235 22.06 35.43 -17.34
N GLU A 236 21.83 36.38 -16.46
CA GLU A 236 21.54 36.09 -15.03
C GLU A 236 20.30 35.19 -14.89
N ARG A 237 19.22 35.48 -15.61
CA ARG A 237 18.02 34.62 -15.62
C ARG A 237 18.29 33.21 -16.19
N TYR A 238 19.12 33.10 -17.23
CA TYR A 238 19.54 31.79 -17.75
C TYR A 238 20.34 30.99 -16.72
N GLU A 239 21.28 31.63 -16.01
CA GLU A 239 22.09 31.01 -14.96
C GLU A 239 21.20 30.59 -13.77
N GLU A 240 20.24 31.41 -13.36
CA GLU A 240 19.26 31.07 -12.33
C GLU A 240 18.42 29.86 -12.75
N MET A 241 17.85 29.87 -13.95
CA MET A 241 17.09 28.73 -14.47
C MET A 241 17.92 27.46 -14.65
N LYS A 242 19.20 27.59 -15.02
CA LYS A 242 20.12 26.45 -15.15
C LYS A 242 20.48 25.85 -13.81
N ASN A 243 20.60 26.66 -12.77
CA ASN A 243 20.95 26.23 -11.41
C ASN A 243 19.74 25.70 -10.62
N GLN A 244 18.52 25.96 -11.09
CA GLN A 244 17.34 25.31 -10.55
C GLN A 244 17.37 23.83 -10.93
N HIS A 245 17.40 22.95 -9.93
CA HIS A 245 17.26 21.51 -10.13
C HIS A 245 15.80 21.21 -10.42
N GLY A 246 15.54 20.64 -11.58
CA GLY A 246 14.19 20.15 -11.89
C GLY A 246 13.79 18.97 -10.98
N PRO A 247 12.49 18.69 -10.87
CA PRO A 247 12.04 17.49 -10.19
C PRO A 247 12.73 16.28 -10.86
N GLN A 248 13.41 15.47 -10.07
CA GLN A 248 13.87 14.17 -10.53
C GLN A 248 12.61 13.33 -10.73
N SER A 249 12.24 13.06 -11.97
CA SER A 249 11.20 12.10 -12.27
C SER A 249 11.69 10.75 -11.79
N ASP A 250 11.03 10.20 -10.80
CA ASP A 250 11.13 8.79 -10.48
C ASP A 250 10.53 8.06 -11.69
N GLY A 251 11.40 7.63 -12.62
CA GLY A 251 10.96 7.01 -13.87
C GLY A 251 10.10 5.80 -13.55
N GLN A 252 8.81 5.88 -13.85
CA GLN A 252 7.93 4.72 -13.88
C GLN A 252 8.43 3.82 -15.01
N VAL A 253 9.20 2.82 -14.67
CA VAL A 253 9.62 1.78 -15.61
C VAL A 253 8.93 0.51 -15.18
N SER A 254 8.02 0.03 -16.00
CA SER A 254 7.36 -1.26 -15.81
C SER A 254 8.41 -2.35 -15.53
N MET A 255 8.22 -3.12 -14.48
CA MET A 255 9.10 -4.22 -14.12
C MET A 255 8.46 -5.52 -14.60
N SER A 256 8.89 -6.02 -15.73
CA SER A 256 8.60 -7.40 -16.13
C SER A 256 9.82 -8.27 -15.84
N SER A 257 9.65 -9.39 -15.19
CA SER A 257 10.70 -10.39 -14.97
C SER A 257 10.39 -11.65 -15.75
N ILE A 258 11.32 -12.08 -16.60
CA ILE A 258 11.21 -13.40 -17.22
C ILE A 258 11.58 -14.43 -16.16
N THR A 259 10.59 -15.16 -15.67
CA THR A 259 10.80 -16.28 -14.76
C THR A 259 11.52 -17.44 -15.46
N THR A 260 12.30 -18.19 -14.71
CA THR A 260 12.90 -19.43 -15.20
C THR A 260 11.80 -20.44 -15.57
N ARG A 261 12.02 -21.21 -16.66
CA ARG A 261 11.04 -22.20 -17.17
C ARG A 261 10.63 -23.17 -16.06
N MET A 262 9.35 -23.20 -15.74
CA MET A 262 8.75 -24.12 -14.77
C MET A 262 8.37 -25.44 -15.47
N GLY A 263 8.77 -26.59 -14.90
CA GLY A 263 8.38 -27.93 -15.34
C GLY A 263 6.89 -28.23 -15.10
N ASN A 264 6.48 -29.46 -15.30
CA ASN A 264 5.08 -29.89 -15.05
C ASN A 264 4.82 -30.15 -13.55
N THR A 265 5.84 -30.57 -12.79
CA THR A 265 5.74 -30.76 -11.35
C THR A 265 6.08 -29.45 -10.66
N THR A 266 5.18 -28.96 -9.84
CA THR A 266 5.31 -27.71 -9.08
C THR A 266 5.60 -28.03 -7.60
N ILE A 267 4.80 -27.55 -6.68
CA ILE A 267 4.85 -27.90 -5.26
C ILE A 267 3.57 -28.66 -4.93
N GLU A 268 3.72 -29.90 -4.49
CA GLU A 268 2.62 -30.78 -4.09
C GLU A 268 2.72 -31.05 -2.59
N ILE A 269 1.67 -30.78 -1.87
CA ILE A 269 1.54 -30.99 -0.43
C ILE A 269 0.52 -32.11 -0.21
N ASP A 270 0.89 -33.12 0.57
CA ASP A 270 0.05 -34.28 0.85
C ASP A 270 -0.03 -34.51 2.36
N GLY A 271 -1.16 -34.14 2.97
CA GLY A 271 -1.52 -34.41 4.35
C GLY A 271 -0.55 -33.92 5.41
N ILE A 272 0.08 -32.72 5.22
CA ILE A 272 1.05 -32.23 6.18
C ILE A 272 0.40 -31.82 7.50
N SER A 273 1.07 -32.17 8.59
CA SER A 273 0.74 -31.66 9.93
C SER A 273 1.99 -31.24 10.68
N LYS A 274 1.84 -30.21 11.54
CA LYS A 274 2.92 -29.69 12.36
C LYS A 274 2.41 -29.23 13.71
N SER A 275 3.13 -29.63 14.76
CA SER A 275 2.78 -29.31 16.16
C SER A 275 4.02 -28.92 16.93
N TYR A 276 3.89 -27.98 17.87
CA TYR A 276 4.93 -27.61 18.81
C TYR A 276 4.34 -27.55 20.22
N GLY A 277 5.00 -28.16 21.19
CA GLY A 277 4.62 -28.08 22.61
C GLY A 277 3.18 -28.57 22.89
N GLY A 278 2.67 -29.51 22.09
CA GLY A 278 1.29 -30.02 22.23
C GLY A 278 0.23 -29.18 21.52
N HIS A 279 0.59 -28.06 20.92
CA HIS A 279 -0.30 -27.26 20.07
C HIS A 279 -0.12 -27.62 18.61
N THR A 280 -1.21 -27.95 17.91
CA THR A 280 -1.23 -28.23 16.48
C THR A 280 -1.45 -26.93 15.71
N PHE A 281 -0.45 -26.54 14.88
CA PHE A 281 -0.49 -25.34 14.07
C PHE A 281 -1.00 -25.61 12.65
N ILE A 282 -0.73 -26.81 12.12
CA ILE A 282 -1.19 -27.25 10.80
C ILE A 282 -1.70 -28.67 10.97
N ARG A 283 -2.88 -28.96 10.43
CA ARG A 283 -3.52 -30.27 10.51
C ARG A 283 -3.98 -30.72 9.13
N ASP A 284 -3.42 -31.83 8.64
CA ASP A 284 -3.85 -32.56 7.44
C ASP A 284 -4.08 -31.64 6.22
N PHE A 285 -3.10 -30.76 5.97
CA PHE A 285 -3.19 -29.81 4.86
C PHE A 285 -2.64 -30.44 3.58
N SER A 286 -3.49 -30.45 2.53
CA SER A 286 -3.15 -30.96 1.20
C SER A 286 -3.48 -29.91 0.15
N TYR A 287 -2.54 -29.62 -0.73
CA TYR A 287 -2.72 -28.68 -1.83
C TYR A 287 -1.68 -28.87 -2.92
N ILE A 288 -2.07 -28.61 -4.17
CA ILE A 288 -1.16 -28.64 -5.33
C ILE A 288 -1.13 -27.21 -5.91
N PHE A 289 0.02 -26.57 -5.85
CA PHE A 289 0.20 -25.28 -6.48
C PHE A 289 0.29 -25.43 -7.99
N LEU A 290 -0.54 -24.70 -8.71
CA LEU A 290 -0.51 -24.65 -10.17
C LEU A 290 0.38 -23.51 -10.65
N LYS A 291 0.76 -23.54 -11.93
CA LYS A 291 1.49 -22.43 -12.55
C LYS A 291 0.67 -21.14 -12.47
N ASN A 292 1.32 -20.05 -12.12
CA ASN A 292 0.72 -18.73 -11.93
C ASN A 292 -0.33 -18.64 -10.79
N ASP A 293 -0.36 -19.61 -9.88
CA ASP A 293 -1.16 -19.49 -8.67
C ASP A 293 -0.67 -18.32 -7.82
N ARG A 294 -1.64 -17.56 -7.32
CA ARG A 294 -1.42 -16.42 -6.43
C ARG A 294 -2.22 -16.63 -5.16
N VAL A 295 -1.56 -17.09 -4.11
CA VAL A 295 -2.19 -17.62 -2.91
C VAL A 295 -1.81 -16.77 -1.71
N GLY A 296 -2.83 -16.27 -0.99
CA GLY A 296 -2.69 -15.58 0.29
C GLY A 296 -3.00 -16.48 1.48
N PHE A 297 -2.24 -16.34 2.55
CA PHE A 297 -2.52 -17.00 3.83
C PHE A 297 -2.85 -15.97 4.89
N VAL A 298 -4.02 -16.09 5.51
CA VAL A 298 -4.51 -15.17 6.53
C VAL A 298 -4.85 -15.91 7.83
N GLY A 299 -4.74 -15.23 8.95
CA GLY A 299 -5.06 -15.81 10.26
C GLY A 299 -4.50 -14.95 11.40
N THR A 300 -4.90 -15.26 12.62
CA THR A 300 -4.44 -14.56 13.83
C THR A 300 -2.94 -14.70 14.04
N ASN A 301 -2.35 -13.81 14.82
CA ASN A 301 -0.94 -13.91 15.15
C ASN A 301 -0.65 -15.18 15.95
N GLY A 302 0.42 -15.90 15.55
CA GLY A 302 0.81 -17.15 16.19
C GLY A 302 0.02 -18.39 15.74
N CYS A 303 -0.85 -18.32 14.72
CA CYS A 303 -1.59 -19.48 14.21
C CYS A 303 -0.76 -20.46 13.37
N GLY A 304 0.49 -20.12 13.00
CA GLY A 304 1.38 -21.01 12.24
C GLY A 304 1.70 -20.55 10.80
N LYS A 305 1.38 -19.30 10.42
CA LYS A 305 1.64 -18.75 9.08
C LYS A 305 3.10 -18.89 8.67
N THR A 306 4.03 -18.33 9.45
CA THR A 306 5.48 -18.40 9.19
C THR A 306 6.00 -19.84 9.23
N THR A 307 5.44 -20.71 10.09
CA THR A 307 5.79 -22.13 10.12
C THR A 307 5.45 -22.80 8.78
N LEU A 308 4.26 -22.55 8.23
CA LEU A 308 3.88 -23.06 6.91
C LEU A 308 4.83 -22.54 5.81
N MET A 309 5.20 -21.25 5.85
CA MET A 309 6.16 -20.69 4.88
C MET A 309 7.53 -21.36 4.97
N LYS A 310 8.02 -21.64 6.19
CA LYS A 310 9.28 -22.37 6.40
C LYS A 310 9.21 -23.81 5.90
N LEU A 311 8.09 -24.52 6.10
CA LEU A 311 7.86 -25.85 5.55
C LEU A 311 7.88 -25.84 4.02
N LEU A 312 7.18 -24.89 3.38
CA LEU A 312 7.16 -24.74 1.92
C LEU A 312 8.54 -24.37 1.34
N ALA A 313 9.30 -23.58 2.07
CA ALA A 313 10.68 -23.22 1.70
C ALA A 313 11.70 -24.35 1.95
N GLY A 314 11.26 -25.49 2.51
CA GLY A 314 12.13 -26.64 2.81
C GLY A 314 13.11 -26.39 3.95
N ARG A 315 12.81 -25.46 4.86
CA ARG A 315 13.66 -25.11 6.03
C ARG A 315 13.28 -25.86 7.29
N GLU A 316 12.06 -26.35 7.31
CA GLU A 316 11.53 -27.20 8.37
C GLU A 316 10.91 -28.45 7.74
N GLU A 317 10.86 -29.55 8.48
CA GLU A 317 10.20 -30.77 8.04
C GLU A 317 8.82 -30.89 8.74
N PRO A 318 7.79 -31.37 8.04
CA PRO A 318 6.50 -31.68 8.66
C PRO A 318 6.62 -32.88 9.61
N ASP A 319 5.75 -32.92 10.64
CA ASP A 319 5.71 -34.06 11.57
C ASP A 319 5.03 -35.27 10.92
N SER A 320 4.10 -35.03 9.99
CA SER A 320 3.46 -36.06 9.16
C SER A 320 3.12 -35.48 7.78
N GLY A 321 2.89 -36.37 6.81
CA GLY A 321 2.67 -36.00 5.42
C GLY A 321 3.96 -35.79 4.63
N SER A 322 3.85 -35.24 3.43
CA SER A 322 5.02 -34.98 2.57
C SER A 322 4.84 -33.75 1.70
N ILE A 323 5.96 -33.09 1.41
CA ILE A 323 6.03 -31.96 0.45
C ILE A 323 6.96 -32.37 -0.67
N LYS A 324 6.44 -32.38 -1.91
CA LYS A 324 7.21 -32.66 -3.11
C LYS A 324 7.44 -31.38 -3.88
N VAL A 325 8.71 -31.02 -4.08
CA VAL A 325 9.11 -29.85 -4.86
C VAL A 325 9.71 -30.30 -6.18
N GLY A 326 9.23 -29.75 -7.30
CA GLY A 326 9.71 -30.09 -8.64
C GLY A 326 11.18 -29.67 -8.83
N GLN A 327 11.94 -30.46 -9.57
CA GLN A 327 13.39 -30.24 -9.79
C GLN A 327 13.74 -28.90 -10.44
N THR A 328 12.80 -28.30 -11.18
CA THR A 328 12.98 -27.01 -11.86
C THR A 328 12.55 -25.82 -10.99
N ILE A 329 12.03 -26.09 -9.80
CA ILE A 329 11.53 -25.04 -8.90
C ILE A 329 12.71 -24.32 -8.24
N ARG A 330 12.67 -22.98 -8.31
CA ARG A 330 13.58 -22.07 -7.62
C ARG A 330 12.73 -21.20 -6.71
N ILE A 331 12.86 -21.43 -5.41
CA ILE A 331 12.09 -20.70 -4.39
C ILE A 331 12.87 -19.46 -3.97
N GLY A 332 12.28 -18.28 -4.19
CA GLY A 332 12.71 -17.03 -3.55
C GLY A 332 11.92 -16.84 -2.28
N TYR A 333 12.58 -16.84 -1.14
CA TYR A 333 11.93 -16.65 0.15
C TYR A 333 12.33 -15.32 0.78
N TYR A 334 11.34 -14.45 0.93
CA TYR A 334 11.48 -13.22 1.68
C TYR A 334 10.90 -13.41 3.08
N SER A 335 11.75 -13.32 4.10
CA SER A 335 11.40 -13.42 5.51
C SER A 335 11.40 -12.06 6.17
N GLN A 336 10.52 -11.86 7.14
CA GLN A 336 10.48 -10.68 7.98
C GLN A 336 11.77 -10.53 8.81
N GLU A 337 12.37 -11.64 9.24
CA GLU A 337 13.59 -11.64 10.05
C GLU A 337 14.83 -11.57 9.17
N ILE A 338 15.63 -10.51 9.35
CA ILE A 338 16.99 -10.41 8.81
C ILE A 338 17.93 -10.97 9.85
N GLU A 339 18.43 -12.17 9.61
CA GLU A 339 19.35 -12.81 10.55
C GLU A 339 20.74 -12.19 10.49
N THR A 340 21.33 -12.00 11.68
CA THR A 340 22.65 -11.39 11.85
C THR A 340 23.80 -12.41 11.80
N SER A 341 23.51 -13.72 11.71
CA SER A 341 24.51 -14.78 11.70
C SER A 341 24.66 -15.46 10.34
N LYS A 342 25.91 -15.72 9.92
CA LYS A 342 26.21 -16.43 8.67
C LYS A 342 25.68 -17.86 8.62
N GLU A 343 25.38 -18.45 9.77
CA GLU A 343 24.96 -19.85 9.89
C GLU A 343 23.50 -20.10 9.54
N ALA A 344 22.69 -19.05 9.57
CA ALA A 344 21.26 -19.16 9.34
C ALA A 344 20.83 -19.11 7.87
N GLY A 345 21.73 -18.85 6.95
CA GLY A 345 21.58 -19.16 5.51
C GLY A 345 20.71 -18.23 4.68
N ILE A 346 20.14 -17.12 5.21
CA ILE A 346 19.05 -16.45 4.48
C ILE A 346 19.37 -15.05 4.02
N ALA A 347 19.92 -14.20 4.83
CA ALA A 347 20.08 -12.79 4.51
C ALA A 347 21.22 -12.16 5.27
N TYR A 348 22.33 -12.87 5.37
CA TYR A 348 23.50 -12.24 5.97
C TYR A 348 23.98 -11.09 5.09
N MET A 349 23.84 -9.89 5.62
CA MET A 349 24.37 -8.67 5.00
C MET A 349 25.63 -8.26 5.72
N ASP A 350 26.80 -8.40 5.08
CA ASP A 350 28.03 -7.89 5.66
C ASP A 350 27.94 -6.36 5.80
N PRO A 351 27.98 -5.79 7.02
CA PRO A 351 27.91 -4.35 7.23
C PRO A 351 29.02 -3.56 6.55
N LYS A 352 30.14 -4.22 6.20
CA LYS A 352 31.30 -3.61 5.54
C LYS A 352 31.22 -3.63 4.02
N MET A 353 30.27 -4.38 3.46
CA MET A 353 30.06 -4.47 2.02
C MET A 353 29.29 -3.25 1.50
N ARG A 354 29.51 -2.86 0.24
CA ARG A 354 28.71 -1.82 -0.44
C ARG A 354 27.42 -2.42 -0.94
N VAL A 355 26.39 -1.60 -1.00
CA VAL A 355 25.05 -1.98 -1.50
C VAL A 355 25.13 -2.60 -2.90
N ILE A 356 25.86 -1.95 -3.82
CA ILE A 356 25.98 -2.43 -5.21
C ILE A 356 26.72 -3.77 -5.30
N ASP A 357 27.76 -3.97 -4.48
CA ASP A 357 28.56 -5.19 -4.51
C ASP A 357 27.74 -6.38 -3.98
N TYR A 358 26.91 -6.18 -2.96
CA TYR A 358 26.00 -7.18 -2.40
C TYR A 358 24.98 -7.68 -3.45
N ILE A 359 24.41 -6.79 -4.24
CA ILE A 359 23.48 -7.18 -5.31
C ILE A 359 24.20 -7.84 -6.47
N ARG A 360 25.41 -7.38 -6.85
CA ARG A 360 26.22 -8.00 -7.91
C ARG A 360 26.67 -9.42 -7.59
N GLU A 361 26.92 -9.73 -6.33
CA GLU A 361 27.20 -11.11 -5.90
C GLU A 361 26.02 -12.06 -6.19
N THR A 362 24.80 -11.56 -6.15
CA THR A 362 23.60 -12.34 -6.48
C THR A 362 23.41 -12.45 -7.99
N ALA A 363 23.37 -11.30 -8.68
CA ALA A 363 23.28 -11.23 -10.13
C ALA A 363 23.76 -9.87 -10.64
N GLU A 364 24.61 -9.85 -11.69
CA GLU A 364 25.06 -8.61 -12.31
C GLU A 364 23.99 -8.05 -13.26
N PHE A 365 23.21 -8.92 -13.90
CA PHE A 365 22.13 -8.58 -14.81
C PHE A 365 20.92 -9.48 -14.57
N VAL A 366 19.73 -8.92 -14.71
CA VAL A 366 18.46 -9.65 -14.69
C VAL A 366 17.81 -9.53 -16.08
N ARG A 367 17.24 -10.63 -16.55
CA ARG A 367 16.44 -10.63 -17.79
C ARG A 367 15.03 -10.16 -17.49
N THR A 368 14.60 -9.16 -18.22
CA THR A 368 13.22 -8.65 -18.23
C THR A 368 12.67 -8.72 -19.65
N GLU A 369 11.39 -8.51 -19.83
CA GLU A 369 10.77 -8.44 -21.18
C GLU A 369 11.41 -7.33 -22.02
N ASP A 370 11.83 -6.22 -21.39
CA ASP A 370 12.50 -5.10 -22.04
C ASP A 370 13.99 -5.34 -22.35
N GLY A 371 14.54 -6.48 -21.92
CA GLY A 371 15.95 -6.83 -22.13
C GLY A 371 16.74 -7.12 -20.86
N LEU A 372 18.06 -6.94 -20.92
CA LEU A 372 18.96 -7.13 -19.77
C LEU A 372 19.08 -5.84 -18.98
N ILE A 373 18.70 -5.89 -17.70
CA ILE A 373 18.80 -4.77 -16.78
C ILE A 373 19.96 -5.01 -15.82
N SER A 374 20.82 -4.02 -15.61
CA SER A 374 21.96 -4.09 -14.69
C SER A 374 21.52 -3.97 -13.23
N ALA A 375 22.34 -4.52 -12.32
CA ALA A 375 22.16 -4.39 -10.87
C ALA A 375 22.01 -2.92 -10.41
N SER A 376 22.76 -1.98 -11.02
CA SER A 376 22.64 -0.55 -10.71
C SER A 376 21.28 0.02 -11.09
N ALA A 377 20.76 -0.31 -12.27
CA ALA A 377 19.44 0.13 -12.71
C ALA A 377 18.32 -0.48 -11.86
N MET A 378 18.47 -1.73 -11.42
CA MET A 378 17.52 -2.36 -10.48
C MET A 378 17.55 -1.68 -9.10
N LEU A 379 18.71 -1.31 -8.61
CA LEU A 379 18.85 -0.54 -7.37
C LEU A 379 18.17 0.83 -7.47
N GLU A 380 18.30 1.53 -8.60
CA GLU A 380 17.60 2.80 -8.84
C GLU A 380 16.08 2.63 -8.81
N ARG A 381 15.56 1.58 -9.45
CA ARG A 381 14.14 1.24 -9.40
C ARG A 381 13.64 0.98 -7.99
N PHE A 382 14.48 0.38 -7.14
CA PHE A 382 14.21 0.16 -5.71
C PHE A 382 14.60 1.35 -4.82
N LEU A 383 14.60 2.57 -5.39
CA LEU A 383 14.82 3.81 -4.66
C LEU A 383 16.19 3.90 -3.97
N PHE A 384 17.23 3.27 -4.55
CA PHE A 384 18.62 3.46 -4.18
C PHE A 384 19.31 4.36 -5.21
N PRO A 385 19.37 5.69 -5.00
CA PRO A 385 20.02 6.59 -5.92
C PRO A 385 21.52 6.26 -6.06
N PRO A 386 22.20 6.66 -7.15
CA PRO A 386 23.58 6.28 -7.42
C PRO A 386 24.55 6.53 -6.27
N GLN A 387 24.34 7.60 -5.49
CA GLN A 387 25.16 7.91 -4.32
C GLN A 387 24.99 6.89 -3.18
N ALA A 388 23.75 6.39 -2.96
CA ALA A 388 23.44 5.41 -1.94
C ALA A 388 23.96 4.00 -2.31
N GLN A 389 24.08 3.68 -3.61
CA GLN A 389 24.56 2.36 -4.07
C GLN A 389 26.00 2.06 -3.65
N TYR A 390 26.83 3.09 -3.50
CA TYR A 390 28.22 2.95 -3.05
C TYR A 390 28.39 3.08 -1.54
N SER A 391 27.31 3.30 -0.79
CA SER A 391 27.36 3.33 0.67
C SER A 391 27.54 1.93 1.27
N LEU A 392 28.04 1.87 2.50
CA LEU A 392 28.16 0.61 3.24
C LEU A 392 26.79 0.18 3.77
N ILE A 393 26.49 -1.11 3.72
CA ILE A 393 25.23 -1.70 4.25
C ILE A 393 25.02 -1.36 5.72
N GLY A 394 26.11 -1.29 6.52
CA GLY A 394 26.03 -0.91 7.92
C GLY A 394 25.48 0.49 8.19
N LYS A 395 25.50 1.39 7.19
CA LYS A 395 24.96 2.76 7.30
C LYS A 395 23.48 2.86 6.89
N LEU A 396 22.90 1.80 6.34
CA LEU A 396 21.52 1.76 5.94
C LEU A 396 20.59 1.69 7.15
N SER A 397 19.44 2.35 7.06
CA SER A 397 18.33 2.19 8.01
C SER A 397 17.74 0.77 7.94
N GLY A 398 16.94 0.39 8.94
CA GLY A 398 16.26 -0.91 8.96
C GLY A 398 15.40 -1.16 7.74
N GLY A 399 14.59 -0.17 7.34
CA GLY A 399 13.74 -0.24 6.16
C GLY A 399 14.53 -0.32 4.84
N GLU A 400 15.64 0.43 4.72
CA GLU A 400 16.53 0.32 3.55
C GLU A 400 17.17 -1.06 3.44
N ARG A 401 17.58 -1.68 4.56
CA ARG A 401 18.11 -3.07 4.56
C ARG A 401 17.05 -4.08 4.12
N ARG A 402 15.80 -3.94 4.59
CA ARG A 402 14.70 -4.82 4.19
C ARG A 402 14.39 -4.69 2.71
N ARG A 403 14.35 -3.47 2.19
CA ARG A 403 14.20 -3.19 0.76
C ARG A 403 15.33 -3.79 -0.08
N LEU A 404 16.58 -3.70 0.41
CA LEU A 404 17.73 -4.32 -0.23
C LEU A 404 17.63 -5.85 -0.24
N ASN A 405 17.13 -6.46 0.85
CA ASN A 405 16.90 -7.90 0.91
C ASN A 405 15.81 -8.36 -0.04
N LEU A 406 14.71 -7.60 -0.14
CA LEU A 406 13.65 -7.86 -1.10
C LEU A 406 14.22 -7.86 -2.52
N LEU A 407 14.95 -6.80 -2.90
CA LEU A 407 15.60 -6.70 -4.20
C LEU A 407 16.51 -7.91 -4.48
N ARG A 408 17.32 -8.35 -3.50
CA ARG A 408 18.17 -9.54 -3.66
C ARG A 408 17.35 -10.77 -4.04
N VAL A 409 16.26 -11.04 -3.31
CA VAL A 409 15.39 -12.20 -3.58
C VAL A 409 14.80 -12.12 -5.00
N LEU A 410 14.40 -10.94 -5.45
CA LEU A 410 13.86 -10.76 -6.81
C LEU A 410 14.94 -10.90 -7.90
N MET A 411 16.18 -10.49 -7.61
CA MET A 411 17.31 -10.64 -8.52
C MET A 411 17.72 -12.10 -8.78
N GLU A 412 17.40 -13.03 -7.87
CA GLU A 412 17.61 -14.47 -8.05
C GLU A 412 16.71 -15.06 -9.16
N SER A 413 15.78 -14.27 -9.69
CA SER A 413 14.79 -14.69 -10.71
C SER A 413 14.09 -16.02 -10.33
N PRO A 414 13.46 -16.10 -9.15
CA PRO A 414 12.75 -17.29 -8.72
C PRO A 414 11.55 -17.56 -9.63
N ASN A 415 11.06 -18.80 -9.65
CA ASN A 415 9.78 -19.14 -10.28
C ASN A 415 8.67 -19.48 -9.27
N VAL A 416 9.03 -19.55 -7.99
CA VAL A 416 8.12 -19.55 -6.84
C VAL A 416 8.60 -18.48 -5.87
N LEU A 417 7.76 -17.52 -5.56
CA LEU A 417 8.05 -16.44 -4.64
C LEU A 417 7.21 -16.61 -3.38
N ILE A 418 7.89 -16.75 -2.24
CA ILE A 418 7.26 -16.81 -0.92
C ILE A 418 7.56 -15.51 -0.19
N LEU A 419 6.50 -14.77 0.16
CA LEU A 419 6.58 -13.49 0.84
C LEU A 419 5.94 -13.60 2.22
N ASP A 420 6.75 -13.58 3.29
CA ASP A 420 6.30 -13.65 4.68
C ASP A 420 6.30 -12.25 5.29
N GLU A 421 5.10 -11.66 5.42
CA GLU A 421 4.84 -10.31 5.92
C GLU A 421 5.69 -9.23 5.21
N PRO A 422 5.65 -9.14 3.86
CA PRO A 422 6.48 -8.18 3.13
C PRO A 422 6.07 -6.73 3.39
N THR A 423 4.84 -6.51 3.83
CA THR A 423 4.27 -5.18 4.08
C THR A 423 4.73 -4.55 5.38
N ASN A 424 5.21 -5.35 6.33
CA ASN A 424 5.79 -4.84 7.56
C ASN A 424 7.11 -4.12 7.26
N ASP A 425 7.20 -2.85 7.70
CA ASP A 425 8.41 -2.02 7.62
C ASP A 425 8.89 -1.63 6.19
N LEU A 426 8.14 -1.96 5.13
CA LEU A 426 8.34 -1.39 3.80
C LEU A 426 7.46 -0.13 3.64
N ASP A 427 8.01 0.91 3.03
CA ASP A 427 7.22 2.10 2.71
C ASP A 427 6.26 1.86 1.53
N ILE A 428 5.22 2.69 1.46
CA ILE A 428 4.17 2.59 0.43
C ILE A 428 4.76 2.61 -0.99
N SER A 429 5.80 3.43 -1.22
CA SER A 429 6.46 3.51 -2.54
C SER A 429 7.14 2.18 -2.91
N THR A 430 7.81 1.54 -1.94
CA THR A 430 8.43 0.22 -2.16
C THR A 430 7.36 -0.87 -2.36
N LEU A 431 6.24 -0.79 -1.63
CA LEU A 431 5.12 -1.71 -1.82
C LEU A 431 4.51 -1.58 -3.22
N THR A 432 4.33 -0.36 -3.73
CA THR A 432 3.86 -0.12 -5.10
C THR A 432 4.81 -0.75 -6.13
N ILE A 433 6.13 -0.59 -5.96
CA ILE A 433 7.13 -1.22 -6.84
C ILE A 433 7.03 -2.76 -6.79
N LEU A 434 6.82 -3.33 -5.60
CA LEU A 434 6.64 -4.77 -5.45
C LEU A 434 5.35 -5.26 -6.11
N GLU A 435 4.25 -4.54 -5.93
CA GLU A 435 2.95 -4.83 -6.56
C GLU A 435 3.07 -4.80 -8.09
N ASP A 436 3.67 -3.76 -8.66
CA ASP A 436 3.89 -3.64 -10.10
C ASP A 436 4.79 -4.78 -10.63
N TYR A 437 5.79 -5.20 -9.85
CA TYR A 437 6.59 -6.38 -10.19
C TYR A 437 5.73 -7.66 -10.17
N LEU A 438 4.89 -7.84 -9.15
CA LEU A 438 4.04 -9.02 -9.02
C LEU A 438 2.95 -9.08 -10.10
N ASP A 439 2.43 -7.94 -10.57
CA ASP A 439 1.44 -7.89 -11.66
C ASP A 439 1.97 -8.54 -12.95
N HIS A 440 3.24 -8.34 -13.26
CA HIS A 440 3.91 -8.91 -14.44
C HIS A 440 4.65 -10.23 -14.17
N TYR A 441 4.62 -10.73 -12.93
CA TYR A 441 5.34 -11.93 -12.55
C TYR A 441 4.61 -13.20 -13.01
N GLN A 442 5.31 -14.04 -13.81
CA GLN A 442 4.78 -15.28 -14.39
C GLN A 442 5.20 -16.52 -13.59
N GLY A 443 5.02 -16.53 -12.29
CA GLY A 443 5.37 -17.63 -11.40
C GLY A 443 4.31 -17.84 -10.32
N ILE A 444 4.59 -18.77 -9.41
CA ILE A 444 3.75 -19.00 -8.24
C ILE A 444 4.09 -17.93 -7.20
N VAL A 445 3.07 -17.26 -6.66
CA VAL A 445 3.20 -16.28 -5.59
C VAL A 445 2.47 -16.78 -4.36
N ILE A 446 3.19 -16.91 -3.26
CA ILE A 446 2.66 -17.32 -1.95
C ILE A 446 2.92 -16.17 -0.97
N VAL A 447 1.85 -15.63 -0.41
CA VAL A 447 1.91 -14.41 0.41
C VAL A 447 1.29 -14.64 1.79
N VAL A 448 1.98 -14.22 2.81
CA VAL A 448 1.42 -13.95 4.14
C VAL A 448 1.45 -12.44 4.34
N SER A 449 0.32 -11.80 4.55
CA SER A 449 0.28 -10.37 4.84
C SER A 449 -0.93 -10.01 5.69
N HIS A 450 -0.78 -8.93 6.46
CA HIS A 450 -1.87 -8.25 7.15
C HIS A 450 -2.37 -7.01 6.39
N ASP A 451 -1.76 -6.65 5.27
CA ASP A 451 -2.22 -5.57 4.40
C ASP A 451 -3.32 -6.08 3.45
N ARG A 452 -4.55 -5.61 3.68
CA ARG A 452 -5.74 -5.96 2.90
C ARG A 452 -5.61 -5.53 1.45
N TYR A 453 -5.11 -4.31 1.22
CA TYR A 453 -4.92 -3.75 -0.12
C TYR A 453 -3.92 -4.58 -0.94
N PHE A 454 -2.80 -4.96 -0.32
CA PHE A 454 -1.79 -5.80 -0.94
C PHE A 454 -2.35 -7.18 -1.31
N LEU A 455 -3.14 -7.80 -0.42
CA LEU A 455 -3.78 -9.08 -0.70
C LEU A 455 -4.82 -8.97 -1.83
N ASP A 456 -5.70 -7.95 -1.81
CA ASP A 456 -6.71 -7.78 -2.85
C ASP A 456 -6.09 -7.60 -4.25
N ARG A 457 -4.94 -6.91 -4.35
CA ARG A 457 -4.25 -6.69 -5.61
C ARG A 457 -3.45 -7.90 -6.08
N THR A 458 -2.82 -8.63 -5.17
CA THR A 458 -1.78 -9.61 -5.52
C THR A 458 -2.24 -11.06 -5.55
N VAL A 459 -3.32 -11.42 -4.83
CA VAL A 459 -3.76 -12.81 -4.73
C VAL A 459 -5.17 -13.03 -5.29
N ASN A 460 -5.41 -14.23 -5.80
CA ASN A 460 -6.71 -14.65 -6.33
C ASN A 460 -7.36 -15.78 -5.51
N ARG A 461 -6.67 -16.24 -4.48
CA ARG A 461 -7.13 -17.30 -3.57
C ARG A 461 -6.56 -17.09 -2.17
N ILE A 462 -7.36 -17.29 -1.15
CA ILE A 462 -6.98 -17.15 0.25
C ILE A 462 -7.20 -18.45 1.02
N PHE A 463 -6.22 -18.84 1.83
CA PHE A 463 -6.35 -19.85 2.86
C PHE A 463 -6.41 -19.19 4.22
N ALA A 464 -7.51 -19.38 4.94
CA ALA A 464 -7.68 -18.89 6.29
C ALA A 464 -7.35 -20.00 7.31
N PHE A 465 -6.52 -19.65 8.28
CA PHE A 465 -6.24 -20.52 9.44
C PHE A 465 -7.42 -20.46 10.39
N GLU A 466 -8.10 -21.60 10.56
CA GLU A 466 -9.17 -21.77 11.51
C GLU A 466 -8.67 -22.45 12.81
N ALA A 467 -9.54 -22.52 13.82
CA ALA A 467 -9.23 -23.13 15.09
C ALA A 467 -8.78 -24.60 14.92
N GLY A 468 -7.72 -24.99 15.64
CA GLY A 468 -7.17 -26.35 15.59
C GLY A 468 -6.26 -26.65 14.42
N GLY A 469 -5.77 -25.62 13.70
CA GLY A 469 -4.79 -25.76 12.65
C GLY A 469 -5.34 -26.20 11.30
N VAL A 470 -6.63 -26.06 11.08
CA VAL A 470 -7.30 -26.35 9.79
C VAL A 470 -7.17 -25.14 8.88
N LEU A 471 -6.82 -25.36 7.62
CA LEU A 471 -6.78 -24.31 6.60
C LEU A 471 -7.99 -24.44 5.68
N ARG A 472 -8.77 -23.37 5.59
CA ARG A 472 -9.94 -23.31 4.72
C ARG A 472 -9.69 -22.40 3.53
N GLN A 473 -10.04 -22.90 2.35
CA GLN A 473 -9.83 -22.19 1.08
C GLN A 473 -11.03 -21.30 0.75
N TYR A 474 -10.71 -20.09 0.25
CA TYR A 474 -11.65 -19.12 -0.27
C TYR A 474 -11.13 -18.62 -1.62
N GLU A 475 -12.02 -18.56 -2.62
CA GLU A 475 -11.70 -17.98 -3.93
C GLU A 475 -11.95 -16.46 -3.90
N GLY A 476 -11.02 -15.70 -4.48
CA GLY A 476 -11.00 -14.25 -4.53
C GLY A 476 -9.92 -13.61 -3.66
N GLY A 477 -9.95 -12.28 -3.55
CA GLY A 477 -9.06 -11.48 -2.71
C GLY A 477 -9.49 -11.45 -1.24
N TYR A 478 -8.89 -10.52 -0.48
CA TYR A 478 -9.21 -10.35 0.94
C TYR A 478 -10.65 -9.86 1.15
N THR A 479 -11.13 -8.95 0.32
CA THR A 479 -12.50 -8.43 0.38
C THR A 479 -13.53 -9.54 0.21
N ASP A 480 -13.33 -10.44 -0.77
CA ASP A 480 -14.21 -11.60 -0.99
C ASP A 480 -14.19 -12.57 0.19
N TYR A 481 -13.00 -12.81 0.75
CA TYR A 481 -12.83 -13.61 1.96
C TYR A 481 -13.60 -13.01 3.15
N ALA A 482 -13.46 -11.71 3.39
CA ALA A 482 -14.10 -11.04 4.53
C ALA A 482 -15.62 -11.09 4.44
N LEU A 483 -16.22 -10.93 3.26
CA LEU A 483 -17.65 -11.08 3.03
C LEU A 483 -18.12 -12.50 3.33
N LYS A 484 -17.48 -13.53 2.77
CA LYS A 484 -17.85 -14.94 2.97
C LYS A 484 -17.63 -15.41 4.40
N ALA A 485 -16.57 -14.95 5.07
CA ALA A 485 -16.31 -15.26 6.47
C ALA A 485 -17.33 -14.60 7.40
N GLY A 486 -17.76 -13.35 7.12
CA GLY A 486 -18.83 -12.67 7.83
C GLY A 486 -20.19 -13.36 7.69
N GLU A 487 -20.55 -13.80 6.49
CA GLU A 487 -21.77 -14.60 6.23
C GLU A 487 -21.75 -15.94 6.98
N SER A 488 -20.60 -16.62 6.99
CA SER A 488 -20.43 -17.89 7.71
C SER A 488 -20.54 -17.73 9.22
N ALA A 489 -20.05 -16.63 9.78
CA ALA A 489 -20.18 -16.30 11.20
C ALA A 489 -21.62 -16.00 11.59
N GLN A 490 -22.38 -15.26 10.77
CA GLN A 490 -23.80 -14.99 10.99
C GLN A 490 -24.65 -16.25 10.87
N CYS A 491 -24.34 -17.14 9.92
CA CYS A 491 -25.03 -18.42 9.76
C CYS A 491 -24.84 -19.35 10.99
N ASN A 492 -23.62 -19.35 11.56
CA ASN A 492 -23.33 -20.14 12.76
C ASN A 492 -24.02 -19.59 14.03
N LEU A 493 -24.18 -18.27 14.16
CA LEU A 493 -24.94 -17.65 15.24
C LEU A 493 -26.43 -17.97 15.14
N SER A 494 -27.00 -17.94 13.95
CA SER A 494 -28.41 -18.29 13.73
C SER A 494 -28.71 -19.78 13.96
N VAL A 495 -27.72 -20.65 13.73
CA VAL A 495 -27.86 -22.09 14.05
C VAL A 495 -27.75 -22.35 15.57
N GLN A 496 -26.90 -21.60 16.29
CA GLN A 496 -26.84 -21.72 17.76
C GLN A 496 -28.08 -21.15 18.45
N ASP A 497 -28.63 -20.04 17.98
CA ASP A 497 -29.92 -19.51 18.49
C ASP A 497 -31.11 -20.43 18.14
N GLY A 498 -31.07 -21.10 16.99
CA GLY A 498 -32.08 -22.08 16.59
C GLY A 498 -32.07 -23.36 17.45
N ILE A 499 -30.95 -23.73 18.05
CA ILE A 499 -30.83 -24.91 18.92
C ILE A 499 -31.34 -24.62 20.36
N ILE A 500 -31.26 -23.36 20.79
CA ILE A 500 -31.75 -22.96 22.13
C ILE A 500 -33.28 -22.76 22.15
N SER A 501 -33.91 -22.45 20.98
CA SER A 501 -35.37 -22.23 20.91
C SER A 501 -36.20 -23.51 20.71
N SER A 502 -35.58 -24.67 20.47
CA SER A 502 -36.33 -25.95 20.24
C SER A 502 -36.56 -26.78 21.49
N ALA A 503 -36.30 -26.27 22.72
CA ALA A 503 -36.45 -26.99 23.96
C ALA A 503 -37.60 -26.49 24.88
N ALA A 504 -38.59 -25.77 24.36
CA ALA A 504 -39.79 -25.42 25.17
C ALA A 504 -41.08 -25.49 24.34
N GLY A 505 -41.83 -26.58 24.57
CA GLY A 505 -43.28 -26.67 24.64
C GLY A 505 -44.09 -26.56 23.35
N GLY A 506 -44.71 -27.67 22.99
CA GLY A 506 -45.80 -27.76 22.02
C GLY A 506 -47.10 -27.11 22.47
N THR A 507 -47.92 -26.80 21.52
CA THR A 507 -49.33 -27.11 21.28
C THR A 507 -50.02 -26.07 20.39
N GLU A 508 -50.67 -26.64 19.37
CA GLU A 508 -51.92 -26.23 18.71
C GLU A 508 -52.14 -24.85 18.10
N GLY A 509 -52.40 -24.87 16.79
CA GLY A 509 -53.67 -24.31 16.30
C GLY A 509 -53.61 -23.19 15.26
N ALA A 510 -54.04 -23.57 14.05
CA ALA A 510 -54.86 -22.82 13.10
C ALA A 510 -54.18 -21.85 12.10
N ASP A 511 -54.31 -22.30 10.86
CA ASP A 511 -54.53 -21.56 9.60
C ASP A 511 -54.76 -20.05 9.70
N THR A 512 -54.01 -19.29 8.90
CA THR A 512 -54.53 -18.40 7.85
C THR A 512 -53.44 -17.56 7.22
N ASP A 513 -53.57 -17.38 5.90
CA ASP A 513 -52.99 -16.34 5.06
C ASP A 513 -51.51 -16.44 4.62
N SER A 514 -51.31 -17.30 3.62
CA SER A 514 -50.14 -17.37 2.77
C SER A 514 -50.35 -16.71 1.37
N GLU A 515 -50.83 -15.47 1.30
CA GLU A 515 -50.95 -14.77 -0.01
C GLU A 515 -50.16 -13.46 -0.13
N ALA A 516 -49.56 -12.92 0.91
CA ALA A 516 -48.82 -11.65 0.85
C ALA A 516 -47.34 -11.80 0.51
N GLY A 517 -46.71 -12.97 0.72
CA GLY A 517 -45.26 -13.17 0.47
C GLY A 517 -44.88 -13.40 -0.98
N GLY A 518 -45.81 -13.85 -1.82
CA GLY A 518 -45.54 -14.17 -3.22
C GLY A 518 -45.39 -12.96 -4.15
N ARG A 519 -46.05 -11.85 -3.82
CA ARG A 519 -45.98 -10.64 -4.66
C ARG A 519 -44.67 -9.86 -4.48
N ALA A 520 -44.16 -9.73 -3.29
CA ALA A 520 -42.88 -9.06 -3.02
C ALA A 520 -41.67 -9.83 -3.59
N ALA A 521 -41.70 -11.15 -3.55
CA ALA A 521 -40.68 -12.00 -4.15
C ALA A 521 -40.69 -11.95 -5.68
N TYR A 522 -41.89 -11.82 -6.28
CA TYR A 522 -42.05 -11.72 -7.75
C TYR A 522 -41.67 -10.33 -8.28
N GLU A 523 -41.91 -9.27 -7.53
CA GLU A 523 -41.47 -7.92 -7.87
C GLU A 523 -39.95 -7.76 -7.74
N ASN A 524 -39.32 -8.33 -6.72
CA ASN A 524 -37.87 -8.39 -6.58
C ASN A 524 -37.20 -9.26 -7.66
N TYR A 525 -37.83 -10.38 -8.08
CA TYR A 525 -37.33 -11.19 -9.18
C TYR A 525 -37.44 -10.47 -10.55
N ARG A 526 -38.42 -9.58 -10.70
CA ARG A 526 -38.62 -8.78 -11.92
C ARG A 526 -37.69 -7.55 -11.96
N ALA A 527 -37.29 -7.00 -10.80
CA ALA A 527 -36.35 -5.90 -10.70
C ALA A 527 -34.89 -6.35 -10.92
N ASN A 528 -34.57 -7.61 -10.62
CA ASN A 528 -33.22 -8.17 -10.72
C ASN A 528 -32.97 -8.96 -12.03
N ARG A 529 -33.89 -8.84 -13.02
CA ARG A 529 -33.64 -9.34 -14.36
C ARG A 529 -32.80 -8.31 -15.10
N GLU A 530 -31.47 -8.49 -15.10
CA GLU A 530 -30.55 -7.74 -15.91
C GLU A 530 -31.09 -7.64 -17.34
N ARG A 531 -31.53 -6.43 -17.73
CA ARG A 531 -31.86 -6.15 -19.11
C ARG A 531 -30.57 -6.29 -19.89
N LYS A 532 -30.51 -7.24 -20.83
CA LYS A 532 -29.39 -7.32 -21.80
C LYS A 532 -29.19 -5.93 -22.38
N LEU A 533 -28.04 -5.35 -22.14
CA LEU A 533 -27.64 -4.07 -22.71
C LEU A 533 -27.65 -4.22 -24.24
N LYS A 534 -28.26 -3.28 -24.94
CA LYS A 534 -28.24 -3.17 -26.39
C LYS A 534 -28.08 -1.70 -26.73
N PHE A 535 -27.35 -1.42 -27.78
CA PHE A 535 -27.32 -0.08 -28.35
C PHE A 535 -28.73 0.40 -28.67
N SER A 536 -29.05 1.64 -28.33
CA SER A 536 -30.19 2.31 -28.92
C SER A 536 -29.91 2.55 -30.43
N TYR A 537 -30.95 2.74 -31.23
CA TYR A 537 -30.77 2.98 -32.66
C TYR A 537 -29.87 4.20 -32.96
N LYS A 538 -29.99 5.25 -32.14
CA LYS A 538 -29.16 6.46 -32.27
C LYS A 538 -27.70 6.19 -31.91
N GLU A 539 -27.44 5.47 -30.83
CA GLU A 539 -26.07 5.12 -30.38
C GLU A 539 -25.37 4.22 -31.38
N LYS A 540 -26.10 3.31 -32.02
CA LYS A 540 -25.51 2.46 -33.06
C LYS A 540 -25.11 3.26 -34.30
N GLN A 541 -25.93 4.19 -34.73
CA GLN A 541 -25.65 5.06 -35.87
C GLN A 541 -24.48 6.01 -35.54
N GLU A 542 -24.45 6.54 -34.34
CA GLU A 542 -23.37 7.40 -33.82
C GLU A 542 -22.03 6.62 -33.72
N TYR A 543 -22.07 5.39 -33.26
CA TYR A 543 -20.88 4.51 -33.17
C TYR A 543 -20.27 4.20 -34.55
N GLU A 544 -21.12 4.09 -35.60
CA GLU A 544 -20.65 3.83 -36.96
C GLU A 544 -20.02 5.08 -37.64
N THR A 545 -20.30 6.30 -37.16
CA THR A 545 -19.85 7.55 -37.81
C THR A 545 -18.83 8.33 -36.98
N ILE A 546 -18.73 8.08 -35.67
CA ILE A 546 -17.95 8.92 -34.74
C ILE A 546 -16.44 8.92 -35.02
N GLU A 547 -15.88 7.80 -35.47
CA GLU A 547 -14.46 7.73 -35.87
C GLU A 547 -14.15 8.64 -37.06
N GLN A 548 -15.08 8.67 -38.05
CA GLN A 548 -14.92 9.55 -39.20
C GLN A 548 -15.09 11.03 -38.82
N ASP A 549 -16.02 11.34 -37.92
CA ASP A 549 -16.23 12.69 -37.39
C ASP A 549 -14.98 13.21 -36.64
N ILE A 550 -14.32 12.34 -35.88
CA ILE A 550 -13.07 12.67 -35.17
C ILE A 550 -11.94 12.98 -36.17
N LEU A 551 -11.75 12.11 -37.18
CA LEU A 551 -10.75 12.33 -38.23
C LEU A 551 -10.98 13.65 -38.99
N ASP A 552 -12.24 13.93 -39.32
CA ASP A 552 -12.60 15.18 -40.05
C ASP A 552 -12.33 16.43 -39.19
N LEU A 553 -12.50 16.34 -37.85
CA LEU A 553 -12.17 17.43 -36.94
C LEU A 553 -10.65 17.60 -36.74
N GLU A 554 -9.88 16.51 -36.73
CA GLU A 554 -8.40 16.53 -36.66
C GLU A 554 -7.84 17.17 -37.96
N ASP A 555 -8.31 16.77 -39.14
CA ASP A 555 -7.90 17.35 -40.42
C ASP A 555 -8.24 18.86 -40.49
N LYS A 556 -9.39 19.25 -39.90
CA LYS A 556 -9.77 20.64 -39.81
C LYS A 556 -8.87 21.44 -38.87
N LEU A 557 -8.44 20.88 -37.73
CA LEU A 557 -7.48 21.52 -36.84
C LEU A 557 -6.14 21.73 -37.54
N GLU A 558 -5.64 20.71 -38.26
CA GLU A 558 -4.38 20.82 -39.01
C GLU A 558 -4.45 21.90 -40.07
N SER A 559 -5.59 22.02 -40.79
CA SER A 559 -5.83 23.08 -41.78
C SER A 559 -5.89 24.47 -41.16
N LEU A 560 -6.50 24.63 -39.99
CA LEU A 560 -6.56 25.89 -39.24
C LEU A 560 -5.16 26.31 -38.74
N ASP A 561 -4.36 25.37 -38.24
CA ASP A 561 -2.96 25.64 -37.81
C ASP A 561 -2.09 26.07 -39.00
N ALA A 562 -2.28 25.47 -40.17
CA ALA A 562 -1.63 25.88 -41.42
C ALA A 562 -2.05 27.29 -41.87
N GLU A 563 -3.34 27.63 -41.81
CA GLU A 563 -3.84 28.96 -42.12
C GLU A 563 -3.39 30.01 -41.12
N MET A 564 -3.29 29.69 -39.82
CA MET A 564 -2.72 30.58 -38.80
C MET A 564 -1.26 30.87 -39.06
N ALA A 565 -0.48 29.87 -39.48
CA ALA A 565 0.93 30.03 -39.84
C ALA A 565 1.10 30.92 -41.09
N ALA A 566 0.22 30.77 -42.08
CA ALA A 566 0.23 31.58 -43.32
C ALA A 566 -0.17 33.04 -43.06
N ASN A 567 -1.05 33.30 -42.10
CA ASN A 567 -1.59 34.64 -41.80
C ASN A 567 -0.97 35.27 -40.53
N ALA A 568 0.24 34.85 -40.12
CA ALA A 568 0.90 35.26 -38.89
C ALA A 568 1.12 36.80 -38.75
N THR A 569 1.00 37.57 -39.83
CA THR A 569 1.14 39.04 -39.84
C THR A 569 -0.18 39.79 -39.74
N ASN A 570 -1.32 39.10 -39.85
CA ASN A 570 -2.64 39.74 -39.83
C ASN A 570 -3.37 39.46 -38.52
N SER A 571 -3.22 40.38 -37.57
CA SER A 571 -3.70 40.26 -36.19
C SER A 571 -5.22 40.00 -36.09
N LYS A 572 -6.05 40.58 -36.96
CA LYS A 572 -7.51 40.41 -36.95
C LYS A 572 -7.89 39.02 -37.44
N ARG A 573 -7.30 38.55 -38.53
CA ARG A 573 -7.57 37.21 -39.06
C ARG A 573 -7.04 36.12 -38.14
N LEU A 574 -5.90 36.37 -37.48
CA LEU A 574 -5.30 35.46 -36.50
C LEU A 574 -6.25 35.25 -35.28
N SER A 575 -6.90 36.32 -34.83
CA SER A 575 -7.85 36.24 -33.69
C SER A 575 -9.13 35.48 -34.08
N GLU A 576 -9.61 35.62 -35.31
CA GLU A 576 -10.76 34.86 -35.83
C GLU A 576 -10.42 33.36 -35.94
N LEU A 577 -9.26 33.04 -36.53
CA LEU A 577 -8.78 31.64 -36.66
C LEU A 577 -8.50 31.00 -35.31
N ALA A 578 -7.99 31.76 -34.34
CA ALA A 578 -7.78 31.24 -32.99
C ALA A 578 -9.09 30.87 -32.28
N ALA A 579 -10.13 31.69 -32.44
CA ALA A 579 -11.45 31.38 -31.89
C ALA A 579 -12.09 30.15 -32.58
N GLU A 580 -11.89 30.03 -33.91
CA GLU A 580 -12.38 28.89 -34.65
C GLU A 580 -11.65 27.59 -34.32
N ARG A 581 -10.35 27.68 -34.05
CA ARG A 581 -9.53 26.57 -33.56
C ARG A 581 -9.98 26.10 -32.17
N GLU A 582 -10.17 27.03 -31.24
CA GLU A 582 -10.61 26.73 -29.86
C GLU A 582 -11.99 26.03 -29.87
N GLN A 583 -12.89 26.46 -30.74
CA GLN A 583 -14.20 25.83 -30.90
C GLN A 583 -14.10 24.42 -31.50
N THR A 584 -13.25 24.23 -32.52
CA THR A 584 -13.02 22.91 -33.13
C THR A 584 -12.34 21.94 -32.17
N GLU A 585 -11.44 22.45 -31.33
CA GLU A 585 -10.75 21.68 -30.28
C GLU A 585 -11.75 21.19 -29.19
N ALA A 586 -12.69 22.06 -28.78
CA ALA A 586 -13.76 21.70 -27.85
C ALA A 586 -14.76 20.67 -28.46
N ASP A 587 -15.08 20.82 -29.75
CA ASP A 587 -15.94 19.86 -30.46
C ASP A 587 -15.24 18.48 -30.58
N LEU A 588 -13.93 18.45 -30.81
CA LEU A 588 -13.13 17.22 -30.85
C LEU A 588 -13.11 16.52 -29.49
N GLU A 589 -12.84 17.27 -28.40
CA GLU A 589 -12.84 16.73 -27.04
C GLU A 589 -14.19 16.09 -26.67
N HIS A 590 -15.30 16.78 -26.98
CA HIS A 590 -16.63 16.24 -26.74
C HIS A 590 -16.93 14.97 -27.58
N LYS A 591 -16.42 14.89 -28.81
CA LYS A 591 -16.57 13.70 -29.65
C LYS A 591 -15.71 12.53 -29.16
N MET A 592 -14.51 12.79 -28.64
CA MET A 592 -13.66 11.78 -28.06
C MET A 592 -14.25 11.18 -26.77
N GLU A 593 -14.77 12.02 -25.85
CA GLU A 593 -15.48 11.55 -24.65
C GLU A 593 -16.70 10.67 -25.02
N ARG A 594 -17.39 11.08 -26.08
CA ARG A 594 -18.56 10.33 -26.54
C ARG A 594 -18.20 9.00 -27.20
N TRP A 595 -17.08 8.94 -27.91
CA TRP A 595 -16.52 7.71 -28.48
C TRP A 595 -16.10 6.73 -27.40
N GLU A 596 -15.41 7.19 -26.37
CA GLU A 596 -15.01 6.37 -25.22
C GLU A 596 -16.22 5.74 -24.52
N TYR A 597 -17.28 6.51 -24.29
CA TYR A 597 -18.54 6.00 -23.74
C TYR A 597 -19.17 4.91 -24.62
N LEU A 598 -19.19 5.10 -25.95
CA LEU A 598 -19.78 4.14 -26.89
C LEU A 598 -18.93 2.87 -27.00
N GLU A 599 -17.63 2.96 -26.87
CA GLU A 599 -16.70 1.83 -26.84
C GLU A 599 -16.86 1.00 -25.57
N GLU A 600 -16.92 1.63 -24.40
CA GLU A 600 -17.27 0.95 -23.16
C GLU A 600 -18.62 0.23 -23.21
N LEU A 601 -19.61 0.85 -23.85
CA LEU A 601 -20.93 0.26 -24.01
C LEU A 601 -20.88 -0.94 -24.96
N ALA A 602 -20.08 -0.87 -26.04
CA ALA A 602 -19.84 -1.96 -26.97
C ALA A 602 -19.18 -3.16 -26.28
N GLU A 603 -18.14 -2.91 -25.46
CA GLU A 603 -17.47 -3.96 -24.68
C GLU A 603 -18.42 -4.63 -23.69
N LYS A 604 -19.23 -3.85 -22.96
CA LYS A 604 -20.24 -4.38 -22.03
C LYS A 604 -21.29 -5.24 -22.74
N ILE A 605 -21.69 -4.87 -23.95
CA ILE A 605 -22.63 -5.65 -24.79
C ILE A 605 -21.95 -6.95 -25.28
N HIS A 606 -20.68 -6.89 -25.70
CA HIS A 606 -19.91 -8.06 -26.12
C HIS A 606 -19.65 -9.03 -24.95
N ALA A 607 -19.43 -8.53 -23.74
CA ALA A 607 -19.23 -9.36 -22.53
C ALA A 607 -20.51 -10.07 -22.07
N GLN A 608 -21.70 -9.59 -22.48
CA GLN A 608 -23.00 -10.20 -22.14
C GLN A 608 -23.57 -11.13 -23.26
N GLY A 609 -22.90 -11.23 -24.40
CA GLY A 609 -23.30 -12.08 -25.53
C GLY A 609 -22.65 -13.42 -25.49
#